data_6016474f507ae15b7af46a54c34d167b
#
_entry.id   6016474f507ae15b7af46a54c34d167b
#
_cell.length_a   1.000
_cell.length_b   1.000
_cell.length_c   1.000
_cell.angle_alpha   90.00
_cell.angle_beta   90.00
_cell.angle_gamma   90.00
#
_symmetry.space_group_name_H-M   'P 1'
#
loop_
_entity.id
_entity.type
_entity.pdbx_description
1 polymer ?
#
loop_
_entity_poly.entity_id
_entity_poly.type
_entity_poly.pdbx_seq_one_letter_code
_entity_poly.pdbx_strand_id
1 'polypeptide(L)'
;GTLIATPTGLGANIFSSVYGKVTEITEDRIIIEPAAEQPDEFIPVTESVEGITDESSKLDLVKAAGIVGMGGAGFPTGVKLNINLEETPMGELDPEINPELPKDFKLDCGYILVNAAECEPGLEHNTRQIEEQSDKLIRGIKYSMEITHAKKAIIAIKKKHHKAIKVL
;
A
#
# COMPACT_ATOMS: atom_id res chain seq x y z
N GLY A 1 3.75 7.90 -16.53
CA GLY A 1 3.80 8.49 -15.21
C GLY A 1 3.14 9.84 -15.07
N THR A 2 2.59 10.45 -16.15
CA THR A 2 1.86 11.73 -16.03
C THR A 2 0.56 11.55 -15.25
N LEU A 3 0.27 12.44 -14.30
CA LEU A 3 -1.01 12.48 -13.59
C LEU A 3 -2.14 12.81 -14.60
N ILE A 4 -3.18 11.97 -14.63
CA ILE A 4 -4.31 12.12 -15.57
C ILE A 4 -5.66 12.30 -14.88
N ALA A 5 -5.79 11.93 -13.61
CA ALA A 5 -6.98 12.19 -12.82
C ALA A 5 -6.66 12.29 -11.33
N THR A 6 -7.42 13.12 -10.64
CA THR A 6 -7.39 13.29 -9.18
C THR A 6 -8.74 12.95 -8.58
N PRO A 7 -8.79 12.39 -7.36
CA PRO A 7 -10.06 12.07 -6.73
C PRO A 7 -10.78 13.34 -6.26
N THR A 8 -12.10 13.34 -6.39
CA THR A 8 -12.98 14.39 -5.82
C THR A 8 -13.48 14.05 -4.41
N GLY A 9 -13.14 12.86 -3.90
CA GLY A 9 -13.51 12.36 -2.58
C GLY A 9 -12.54 11.26 -2.14
N LEU A 10 -13.06 10.19 -1.52
CA LEU A 10 -12.24 9.05 -1.16
C LEU A 10 -11.75 8.33 -2.43
N GLY A 11 -10.47 8.43 -2.71
CA GLY A 11 -9.88 7.87 -3.91
C GLY A 11 -8.36 8.08 -3.94
N ALA A 12 -7.78 7.85 -5.09
CA ALA A 12 -6.34 7.99 -5.32
C ALA A 12 -6.06 8.64 -6.67
N ASN A 13 -4.91 9.27 -6.80
CA ASN A 13 -4.43 9.79 -8.07
C ASN A 13 -4.27 8.68 -9.10
N ILE A 14 -4.60 8.95 -10.34
CA ILE A 14 -4.45 8.03 -11.47
C ILE A 14 -3.42 8.60 -12.44
N PHE A 15 -2.45 7.76 -12.78
CA PHE A 15 -1.36 8.11 -13.68
C PHE A 15 -1.48 7.33 -14.99
N SER A 16 -1.01 7.92 -16.08
CA SER A 16 -0.91 7.23 -17.35
C SER A 16 0.11 6.09 -17.28
N SER A 17 -0.31 4.90 -17.71
CA SER A 17 0.56 3.73 -17.85
C SER A 17 1.26 3.63 -19.21
N VAL A 18 0.93 4.53 -20.12
CA VAL A 18 1.49 4.57 -21.48
C VAL A 18 1.90 5.99 -21.86
N TYR A 19 2.91 6.09 -22.72
CA TYR A 19 3.25 7.34 -23.40
C TYR A 19 2.35 7.47 -24.63
N GLY A 20 1.64 8.59 -24.74
CA GLY A 20 0.66 8.77 -25.80
C GLY A 20 -0.12 10.07 -25.69
N LYS A 21 -1.23 10.13 -26.41
CA LYS A 21 -2.10 11.32 -26.47
C LYS A 21 -3.49 10.97 -25.97
N VAL A 22 -4.04 11.78 -25.06
CA VAL A 22 -5.46 11.69 -24.69
C VAL A 22 -6.30 12.07 -25.92
N THR A 23 -7.14 11.16 -26.36
CA THR A 23 -8.01 11.35 -27.53
C THR A 23 -9.45 11.60 -27.14
N GLU A 24 -9.88 11.08 -26.00
CA GLU A 24 -11.25 11.27 -25.51
C GLU A 24 -11.30 11.22 -23.99
N ILE A 25 -12.18 12.03 -23.42
CA ILE A 25 -12.52 12.01 -22.00
C ILE A 25 -14.05 11.89 -21.92
N THR A 26 -14.52 10.83 -21.28
CA THR A 26 -15.94 10.62 -21.00
C THR A 26 -16.20 10.66 -19.50
N GLU A 27 -17.44 10.45 -19.07
CA GLU A 27 -17.81 10.45 -17.66
C GLU A 27 -17.10 9.33 -16.86
N ASP A 28 -16.80 8.19 -17.51
CA ASP A 28 -16.32 6.97 -16.86
C ASP A 28 -14.90 6.55 -17.29
N ARG A 29 -14.30 7.20 -18.28
CA ARG A 29 -12.99 6.80 -18.81
C ARG A 29 -12.20 7.92 -19.48
N ILE A 30 -10.88 7.74 -19.51
CA ILE A 30 -9.94 8.52 -20.31
C ILE A 30 -9.33 7.57 -21.34
N ILE A 31 -9.47 7.90 -22.63
CA ILE A 31 -8.93 7.11 -23.73
C ILE A 31 -7.60 7.72 -24.15
N ILE A 32 -6.56 6.91 -24.17
CA ILE A 32 -5.22 7.31 -24.57
C ILE A 32 -4.80 6.48 -25.79
N GLU A 33 -4.48 7.15 -26.88
CA GLU A 33 -3.84 6.54 -28.01
C GLU A 33 -2.34 6.42 -27.72
N PRO A 34 -1.80 5.19 -27.57
CA PRO A 34 -0.39 5.01 -27.26
C PRO A 34 0.50 5.38 -28.43
N ALA A 35 1.63 6.01 -28.18
CA ALA A 35 2.67 6.22 -29.19
C ALA A 35 3.31 4.88 -29.59
N ALA A 36 3.81 4.81 -30.82
CA ALA A 36 4.47 3.61 -31.34
C ALA A 36 5.72 3.22 -30.53
N GLU A 37 6.44 4.22 -30.03
CA GLU A 37 7.60 4.03 -29.15
C GLU A 37 7.21 4.41 -27.72
N GLN A 38 7.49 3.50 -26.78
CA GLN A 38 7.26 3.71 -25.35
C GLN A 38 8.61 3.93 -24.67
N PRO A 39 8.87 5.09 -24.07
CA PRO A 39 10.11 5.33 -23.33
C PRO A 39 10.16 4.46 -22.08
N ASP A 40 11.36 4.01 -21.72
CA ASP A 40 11.64 3.25 -20.50
C ASP A 40 11.82 4.17 -19.25
N GLU A 41 11.37 5.40 -19.36
CA GLU A 41 11.53 6.41 -18.32
C GLU A 41 10.23 6.61 -17.55
N PHE A 42 10.35 6.75 -16.22
CA PHE A 42 9.25 7.10 -15.35
C PHE A 42 9.36 8.57 -14.96
N ILE A 43 8.24 9.28 -15.04
CA ILE A 43 8.16 10.63 -14.50
C ILE A 43 7.99 10.50 -12.97
N PRO A 44 8.89 11.08 -12.16
CA PRO A 44 8.74 11.07 -10.70
C PRO A 44 7.44 11.75 -10.25
N VAL A 45 6.91 11.29 -9.13
CA VAL A 45 5.69 11.86 -8.54
C VAL A 45 5.88 13.34 -8.20
N THR A 46 7.08 13.72 -7.80
CA THR A 46 7.46 15.11 -7.50
C THR A 46 7.46 16.03 -8.72
N GLU A 47 7.54 15.48 -9.91
CA GLU A 47 7.40 16.24 -11.17
C GLU A 47 5.97 16.21 -11.72
N SER A 48 5.19 15.17 -11.37
CA SER A 48 3.83 14.96 -11.89
C SER A 48 2.74 15.58 -11.03
N VAL A 49 3.00 15.79 -9.74
CA VAL A 49 1.99 16.27 -8.78
C VAL A 49 2.42 17.60 -8.18
N GLU A 50 1.62 18.62 -8.42
CA GLU A 50 1.88 19.96 -7.90
C GLU A 50 1.94 19.98 -6.36
N GLY A 51 2.90 20.70 -5.81
CA GLY A 51 3.08 20.87 -4.37
C GLY A 51 3.78 19.69 -3.68
N ILE A 52 4.18 18.65 -4.41
CA ILE A 52 4.96 17.53 -3.90
C ILE A 52 6.43 17.70 -4.26
N THR A 53 7.28 17.56 -3.25
CA THR A 53 8.74 17.69 -3.37
C THR A 53 9.44 16.53 -2.67
N ASP A 54 10.74 16.41 -2.82
CA ASP A 54 11.55 15.41 -2.11
C ASP A 54 11.56 15.63 -0.58
N GLU A 55 11.20 16.83 -0.12
CA GLU A 55 11.05 17.17 1.30
C GLU A 55 9.65 16.87 1.85
N SER A 56 8.70 16.48 1.01
CA SER A 56 7.34 16.12 1.43
C SER A 56 7.36 14.91 2.36
N SER A 57 6.40 14.86 3.28
CA SER A 57 6.29 13.72 4.20
C SER A 57 6.09 12.42 3.43
N LYS A 58 6.55 11.29 3.99
CA LYS A 58 6.33 9.97 3.38
C LYS A 58 4.84 9.67 3.15
N LEU A 59 3.98 10.14 4.06
CA LEU A 59 2.54 10.01 3.91
C LEU A 59 2.01 10.80 2.69
N ASP A 60 2.48 12.02 2.50
CA ASP A 60 2.07 12.86 1.36
C ASP A 60 2.59 12.27 0.04
N LEU A 61 3.82 11.75 0.01
CA LEU A 61 4.36 11.02 -1.13
C LEU A 61 3.53 9.78 -1.48
N VAL A 62 3.12 8.98 -0.48
CA VAL A 62 2.24 7.82 -0.68
C VAL A 62 0.87 8.22 -1.22
N LYS A 63 0.28 9.30 -0.69
CA LYS A 63 -0.99 9.86 -1.20
C LYS A 63 -0.84 10.36 -2.63
N ALA A 64 0.19 11.16 -2.87
CA ALA A 64 0.47 11.74 -4.18
C ALA A 64 0.73 10.67 -5.25
N ALA A 65 1.44 9.61 -4.91
CA ALA A 65 1.71 8.49 -5.81
C ALA A 65 0.48 7.63 -6.15
N GLY A 66 -0.66 7.90 -5.55
CA GLY A 66 -1.90 7.17 -5.85
C GLY A 66 -1.86 5.69 -5.46
N ILE A 67 -1.08 5.34 -4.42
CA ILE A 67 -0.92 3.95 -4.00
C ILE A 67 -2.21 3.43 -3.37
N VAL A 68 -2.70 2.31 -3.90
CA VAL A 68 -3.92 1.63 -3.45
C VAL A 68 -3.66 0.16 -3.10
N GLY A 69 -4.57 -0.44 -2.34
CA GLY A 69 -4.52 -1.87 -2.02
C GLY A 69 -4.84 -2.73 -3.24
N MET A 70 -3.86 -3.46 -3.77
CA MET A 70 -3.98 -4.25 -5.01
C MET A 70 -4.64 -5.61 -4.81
N GLY A 71 -4.78 -6.09 -3.58
CA GLY A 71 -5.39 -7.39 -3.26
C GLY A 71 -6.88 -7.33 -2.90
N GLY A 72 -7.58 -6.25 -3.21
CA GLY A 72 -8.99 -6.09 -2.82
C GLY A 72 -9.67 -4.91 -3.50
N ALA A 73 -10.38 -4.09 -2.73
CA ALA A 73 -11.23 -3.01 -3.22
C ALA A 73 -10.47 -1.75 -3.69
N GLY A 74 -9.15 -1.77 -3.82
CA GLY A 74 -8.38 -0.61 -4.23
C GLY A 74 -8.40 0.54 -3.21
N PHE A 75 -8.50 0.23 -1.91
CA PHE A 75 -8.55 1.26 -0.88
C PHE A 75 -7.25 2.09 -0.83
N PRO A 76 -7.33 3.43 -0.79
CA PRO A 76 -6.15 4.30 -0.81
C PRO A 76 -5.23 4.06 0.39
N THR A 77 -3.99 3.66 0.12
CA THR A 77 -3.01 3.32 1.15
C THR A 77 -2.66 4.52 2.02
N GLY A 78 -2.57 5.72 1.44
CA GLY A 78 -2.30 6.93 2.20
C GLY A 78 -3.42 7.29 3.20
N VAL A 79 -4.67 6.92 2.91
CA VAL A 79 -5.79 7.07 3.87
C VAL A 79 -5.66 6.04 4.99
N LYS A 80 -5.33 4.79 4.64
CA LYS A 80 -5.13 3.72 5.62
C LYS A 80 -3.98 4.00 6.59
N LEU A 81 -2.88 4.59 6.11
CA LEU A 81 -1.70 4.89 6.90
C LEU A 81 -1.79 6.24 7.65
N ASN A 82 -2.83 7.03 7.43
CA ASN A 82 -3.01 8.32 8.09
C ASN A 82 -3.52 8.15 9.53
N ILE A 83 -2.71 7.53 10.37
CA ILE A 83 -2.97 7.27 11.79
C ILE A 83 -1.64 7.35 12.54
N ASN A 84 -1.67 7.89 13.75
CA ASN A 84 -0.54 7.85 14.67
C ASN A 84 -0.78 6.77 15.74
N LEU A 85 -0.11 5.64 15.61
CA LEU A 85 -0.27 4.50 16.51
C LEU A 85 0.43 4.69 17.87
N GLU A 86 1.31 5.68 18.01
CA GLU A 86 1.91 6.03 19.29
C GLU A 86 0.93 6.81 20.19
N GLU A 87 0.09 7.65 19.58
CA GLU A 87 -0.88 8.50 20.28
C GLU A 87 -2.27 7.87 20.40
N THR A 88 -2.57 6.88 19.55
CA THR A 88 -3.88 6.23 19.58
C THR A 88 -3.99 5.32 20.80
N PRO A 89 -4.94 5.57 21.70
CA PRO A 89 -5.17 4.69 22.85
C PRO A 89 -5.47 3.28 22.34
N MET A 90 -4.67 2.31 22.78
CA MET A 90 -4.95 0.90 22.53
C MET A 90 -6.16 0.55 23.39
N GLY A 91 -7.31 0.37 22.76
CA GLY A 91 -8.54 -0.04 23.44
C GLY A 91 -8.34 -1.33 24.22
N GLU A 92 -9.06 -1.50 25.29
CA GLU A 92 -9.14 -2.79 25.97
C GLU A 92 -9.70 -3.82 24.97
N LEU A 93 -9.01 -4.94 24.84
CA LEU A 93 -9.52 -6.04 24.04
C LEU A 93 -10.79 -6.56 24.68
N ASP A 94 -11.88 -6.57 23.91
CA ASP A 94 -13.14 -7.10 24.38
C ASP A 94 -12.99 -8.61 24.66
N PRO A 95 -13.14 -9.09 25.91
CA PRO A 95 -13.01 -10.49 26.26
C PRO A 95 -14.04 -11.38 25.55
N GLU A 96 -15.17 -10.83 25.10
CA GLU A 96 -16.18 -11.58 24.33
C GLU A 96 -15.70 -11.88 22.92
N ILE A 97 -14.85 -10.99 22.34
CA ILE A 97 -14.30 -11.18 20.98
C ILE A 97 -13.12 -12.16 21.01
N ASN A 98 -12.32 -12.16 22.08
CA ASN A 98 -11.13 -13.00 22.21
C ASN A 98 -11.08 -13.73 23.56
N PRO A 99 -11.96 -14.72 23.80
CA PRO A 99 -12.04 -15.42 25.09
C PRO A 99 -10.78 -16.23 25.45
N GLU A 100 -9.92 -16.51 24.46
CA GLU A 100 -8.67 -17.26 24.65
C GLU A 100 -7.49 -16.38 25.12
N LEU A 101 -7.64 -15.06 25.06
CA LEU A 101 -6.59 -14.16 25.53
C LEU A 101 -6.61 -14.05 27.06
N PRO A 102 -5.43 -13.95 27.70
CA PRO A 102 -5.36 -13.66 29.13
C PRO A 102 -6.14 -12.38 29.47
N LYS A 103 -6.86 -12.38 30.59
CA LYS A 103 -7.68 -11.22 31.04
C LYS A 103 -6.87 -9.94 31.26
N ASP A 104 -5.57 -10.06 31.44
CA ASP A 104 -4.60 -8.99 31.64
C ASP A 104 -3.79 -8.68 30.38
N PHE A 105 -4.16 -9.26 29.23
CA PHE A 105 -3.48 -9.00 27.96
C PHE A 105 -3.67 -7.52 27.57
N LYS A 106 -2.55 -6.84 27.39
CA LYS A 106 -2.51 -5.46 26.93
C LYS A 106 -1.59 -5.37 25.73
N LEU A 107 -2.07 -4.68 24.70
CA LEU A 107 -1.19 -4.28 23.60
C LEU A 107 -0.35 -3.09 24.08
N ASP A 108 0.96 -3.23 24.02
CA ASP A 108 1.93 -2.23 24.44
C ASP A 108 2.32 -1.23 23.35
N CYS A 109 1.91 -1.50 22.12
CA CYS A 109 2.17 -0.64 20.96
C CYS A 109 1.23 -0.97 19.78
N GLY A 110 1.16 -0.06 18.82
CA GLY A 110 0.54 -0.33 17.53
C GLY A 110 1.38 -1.24 16.64
N TYR A 111 0.72 -2.04 15.83
CA TYR A 111 1.35 -3.01 14.94
C TYR A 111 0.97 -2.74 13.48
N ILE A 112 1.92 -2.94 12.57
CA ILE A 112 1.63 -3.16 11.15
C ILE A 112 1.43 -4.66 10.93
N LEU A 113 0.21 -5.06 10.59
CA LEU A 113 -0.09 -6.44 10.23
C LEU A 113 -0.11 -6.61 8.71
N VAL A 114 0.86 -7.34 8.19
CA VAL A 114 0.99 -7.65 6.77
C VAL A 114 0.34 -8.99 6.50
N ASN A 115 -0.79 -8.98 5.80
CA ASN A 115 -1.46 -10.21 5.40
C ASN A 115 -0.82 -10.76 4.11
N ALA A 116 0.03 -11.78 4.26
CA ALA A 116 0.64 -12.53 3.16
C ALA A 116 0.02 -13.94 2.99
N ALA A 117 -1.15 -14.18 3.59
CA ALA A 117 -1.86 -15.43 3.44
C ALA A 117 -2.62 -15.48 2.12
N GLU A 118 -2.39 -16.54 1.35
CA GLU A 118 -3.19 -16.83 0.15
C GLU A 118 -4.57 -17.33 0.54
N CYS A 119 -5.61 -16.71 -0.01
CA CYS A 119 -7.00 -17.03 0.31
C CYS A 119 -7.58 -18.14 -0.56
N GLU A 120 -7.14 -18.27 -1.82
CA GLU A 120 -7.72 -19.14 -2.82
C GLU A 120 -6.75 -20.24 -3.26
N PRO A 121 -7.25 -21.47 -3.50
CA PRO A 121 -6.44 -22.55 -4.07
C PRO A 121 -5.92 -22.16 -5.47
N GLY A 122 -4.63 -22.42 -5.73
CA GLY A 122 -4.00 -22.13 -7.02
C GLY A 122 -3.56 -20.66 -7.22
N LEU A 123 -3.89 -19.74 -6.32
CA LEU A 123 -3.34 -18.39 -6.31
C LEU A 123 -2.14 -18.34 -5.36
N GLU A 124 -1.00 -17.90 -5.89
CA GLU A 124 0.27 -17.79 -5.16
C GLU A 124 0.95 -16.43 -5.42
N HIS A 125 0.17 -15.39 -5.71
CA HIS A 125 0.70 -14.08 -6.08
C HIS A 125 1.46 -13.41 -4.92
N ASN A 126 0.95 -13.45 -3.70
CA ASN A 126 1.64 -12.92 -2.53
C ASN A 126 2.95 -13.69 -2.26
N THR A 127 2.87 -15.03 -2.34
CA THR A 127 4.03 -15.90 -2.14
C THR A 127 5.12 -15.62 -3.15
N ARG A 128 4.77 -15.52 -4.45
CA ARG A 128 5.73 -15.16 -5.51
C ARG A 128 6.32 -13.78 -5.32
N GLN A 129 5.50 -12.80 -4.99
CA GLN A 129 5.99 -11.45 -4.74
C GLN A 129 6.98 -11.41 -3.58
N ILE A 130 6.76 -12.17 -2.52
CA ILE A 130 7.71 -12.30 -1.41
C ILE A 130 8.99 -12.97 -1.90
N GLU A 131 8.91 -14.07 -2.62
CA GLU A 131 10.08 -14.81 -3.11
C GLU A 131 10.96 -14.00 -4.07
N GLU A 132 10.33 -13.16 -4.90
CA GLU A 132 11.01 -12.39 -5.95
C GLU A 132 11.43 -10.99 -5.49
N GLN A 133 10.72 -10.38 -4.53
CA GLN A 133 10.85 -8.97 -4.16
C GLN A 133 10.76 -8.72 -2.64
N SER A 134 11.29 -9.64 -1.82
CA SER A 134 11.25 -9.51 -0.35
C SER A 134 11.86 -8.20 0.17
N ASP A 135 12.92 -7.71 -0.49
CA ASP A 135 13.57 -6.44 -0.15
C ASP A 135 12.62 -5.24 -0.30
N LYS A 136 11.80 -5.22 -1.35
CA LYS A 136 10.80 -4.17 -1.57
C LYS A 136 9.67 -4.27 -0.55
N LEU A 137 9.21 -5.48 -0.22
CA LEU A 137 8.20 -5.71 0.81
C LEU A 137 8.68 -5.17 2.16
N ILE A 138 9.87 -5.57 2.59
CA ILE A 138 10.45 -5.12 3.87
C ILE A 138 10.63 -3.60 3.91
N ARG A 139 11.02 -2.98 2.79
CA ARG A 139 11.13 -1.52 2.68
C ARG A 139 9.76 -0.84 2.81
N GLY A 140 8.73 -1.38 2.15
CA GLY A 140 7.35 -0.88 2.27
C GLY A 140 6.80 -0.99 3.69
N ILE A 141 7.10 -2.09 4.40
CA ILE A 141 6.75 -2.27 5.81
C ILE A 141 7.44 -1.21 6.68
N LYS A 142 8.73 -0.97 6.48
CA LYS A 142 9.47 0.07 7.22
C LYS A 142 8.88 1.46 7.01
N TYR A 143 8.54 1.81 5.78
CA TYR A 143 7.85 3.08 5.49
C TYR A 143 6.48 3.17 6.18
N SER A 144 5.71 2.09 6.17
CA SER A 144 4.43 2.05 6.87
C SER A 144 4.60 2.24 8.38
N MET A 145 5.61 1.62 8.98
CA MET A 145 5.95 1.79 10.40
C MET A 145 6.36 3.23 10.71
N GLU A 146 7.20 3.84 9.89
CA GLU A 146 7.63 5.23 10.06
C GLU A 146 6.47 6.21 9.95
N ILE A 147 5.58 6.04 8.95
CA ILE A 147 4.41 6.89 8.73
C ILE A 147 3.43 6.81 9.93
N THR A 148 3.22 5.61 10.44
CA THR A 148 2.21 5.35 11.50
C THR A 148 2.79 5.37 12.91
N HIS A 149 4.11 5.54 13.06
CA HIS A 149 4.84 5.40 14.33
C HIS A 149 4.68 4.03 15.00
N ALA A 150 4.37 2.99 14.21
CA ALA A 150 4.29 1.63 14.71
C ALA A 150 5.68 1.09 15.10
N LYS A 151 5.77 0.48 16.29
CA LYS A 151 7.04 -0.07 16.80
C LYS A 151 7.33 -1.47 16.32
N LYS A 152 6.31 -2.20 15.85
CA LYS A 152 6.42 -3.60 15.43
C LYS A 152 5.62 -3.84 14.16
N ALA A 153 6.08 -4.82 13.38
CA ALA A 153 5.34 -5.36 12.23
C ALA A 153 5.30 -6.88 12.31
N ILE A 154 4.21 -7.47 11.84
CA ILE A 154 3.99 -8.91 11.81
C ILE A 154 3.58 -9.29 10.40
N ILE A 155 4.26 -10.27 9.81
CA ILE A 155 3.89 -10.84 8.51
C ILE A 155 3.17 -12.16 8.75
N ALA A 156 1.88 -12.20 8.43
CA ALA A 156 1.05 -13.39 8.53
C ALA A 156 1.11 -14.19 7.22
N ILE A 157 1.81 -15.33 7.24
CA ILE A 157 2.03 -16.19 6.07
C ILE A 157 1.73 -17.65 6.43
N LYS A 158 1.19 -18.42 5.48
CA LYS A 158 0.91 -19.85 5.69
C LYS A 158 2.21 -20.65 5.82
N LYS A 159 2.30 -21.50 6.83
CA LYS A 159 3.49 -22.34 7.14
C LYS A 159 3.99 -23.17 5.95
N LYS A 160 3.13 -23.57 5.02
CA LYS A 160 3.51 -24.35 3.85
C LYS A 160 4.43 -23.61 2.85
N HIS A 161 4.47 -22.29 2.89
CA HIS A 161 5.28 -21.47 1.96
C HIS A 161 6.72 -21.28 2.49
N HIS A 162 7.42 -22.42 2.68
CA HIS A 162 8.76 -22.44 3.28
C HIS A 162 9.80 -21.58 2.58
N LYS A 163 9.73 -21.49 1.24
CA LYS A 163 10.68 -20.69 0.46
C LYS A 163 10.47 -19.20 0.71
N ALA A 164 9.22 -18.73 0.68
CA ALA A 164 8.90 -17.34 1.00
C ALA A 164 9.28 -16.98 2.45
N ILE A 165 9.01 -17.87 3.42
CA ILE A 165 9.41 -17.65 4.82
C ILE A 165 10.93 -17.55 4.96
N LYS A 166 11.70 -18.27 4.15
CA LYS A 166 13.17 -18.29 4.25
C LYS A 166 13.82 -17.01 3.73
N VAL A 167 13.17 -16.28 2.83
CA VAL A 167 13.69 -15.03 2.24
C VAL A 167 13.23 -13.76 2.98
N LEU A 168 12.31 -13.90 3.94
CA LEU A 168 11.89 -12.84 4.87
C LEU A 168 12.85 -12.75 6.07
#